data_d0cd04c7c133039a0cb3da1451675ae0
#
_entry.id   d0cd04c7c133039a0cb3da1451675ae0
#
_cell.length_a   1.000
_cell.length_b   1.000
_cell.length_c   1.000
_cell.angle_alpha   90.00
_cell.angle_beta   90.00
_cell.angle_gamma   90.00
#
_symmetry.space_group_name_H-M   'P 1'
#
loop_
_entity.id
_entity.type
_entity.pdbx_description
1 polymer ?
#
loop_
_entity_poly.entity_id
_entity_poly.type
_entity_poly.pdbx_seq_one_letter_code
_entity_poly.pdbx_strand_id
1 'polypeptide(L)'
;MSTSLWTGLILLVLGVFVWLFGNRMWLLGAGAGALLAFGLLGLFPGMATGTLGLLIVIGAAILFGVLGFIGKAFAKIIAWIIGFVIGGGVAFGFLDMLGISGFLAWILALVAAVVVALIFGRFLNWALIIFAALLGSMLIVRGFLIAFSQTQISTIGTLAVVVLTAVGIFYHYRQNNPKAAAPPAAPPPATPAPKS
;
A
#
# COMPACT_ATOMS: atom_id res chain seq x y z
N MET A 1 -21.09 17.20 -21.68
CA MET A 1 -20.55 16.11 -20.84
C MET A 1 -20.47 16.63 -19.44
N SER A 2 -21.07 15.95 -18.46
CA SER A 2 -21.15 16.44 -17.08
C SER A 2 -19.76 16.40 -16.42
N THR A 3 -19.43 17.40 -15.59
CA THR A 3 -18.19 17.47 -14.79
C THR A 3 -17.96 16.22 -13.96
N SER A 4 -19.03 15.53 -13.55
CA SER A 4 -18.97 14.27 -12.81
C SER A 4 -18.34 13.13 -13.62
N LEU A 5 -18.60 13.05 -14.92
CA LEU A 5 -18.05 12.03 -15.81
C LEU A 5 -16.54 12.18 -15.94
N TRP A 6 -16.02 13.38 -16.11
CA TRP A 6 -14.59 13.66 -16.19
C TRP A 6 -13.88 13.35 -14.87
N THR A 7 -14.45 13.75 -13.74
CA THR A 7 -13.89 13.45 -12.41
C THR A 7 -13.85 11.95 -12.17
N GLY A 8 -14.93 11.22 -12.51
CA GLY A 8 -14.98 9.77 -12.38
C GLY A 8 -13.92 9.07 -13.23
N LEU A 9 -13.74 9.53 -14.47
CA LEU A 9 -12.77 8.95 -15.41
C LEU A 9 -11.33 9.20 -14.97
N ILE A 10 -11.02 10.39 -14.45
CA ILE A 10 -9.69 10.70 -13.89
C ILE A 10 -9.38 9.83 -12.68
N LEU A 11 -10.33 9.69 -11.76
CA LEU A 11 -10.17 8.83 -10.57
C LEU A 11 -9.99 7.35 -10.98
N LEU A 12 -10.72 6.89 -11.99
CA LEU A 12 -10.61 5.53 -12.50
C LEU A 12 -9.22 5.29 -13.10
N VAL A 13 -8.74 6.17 -13.96
CA VAL A 13 -7.40 6.07 -14.57
C VAL A 13 -6.33 6.12 -13.49
N LEU A 14 -6.41 7.05 -12.55
CA LEU A 14 -5.48 7.14 -11.43
C LEU A 14 -5.51 5.86 -10.57
N GLY A 15 -6.70 5.31 -10.33
CA GLY A 15 -6.90 4.06 -9.60
C GLY A 15 -6.23 2.88 -10.29
N VAL A 16 -6.37 2.75 -11.61
CA VAL A 16 -5.69 1.71 -12.39
C VAL A 16 -4.17 1.89 -12.34
N PHE A 17 -3.67 3.12 -12.44
CA PHE A 17 -2.24 3.39 -12.30
C PHE A 17 -1.70 3.04 -10.92
N VAL A 18 -2.40 3.41 -9.84
CA VAL A 18 -2.03 3.05 -8.46
C VAL A 18 -2.11 1.53 -8.27
N TRP A 19 -3.13 0.89 -8.83
CA TRP A 19 -3.33 -0.56 -8.73
C TRP A 19 -2.24 -1.36 -9.45
N LEU A 20 -1.78 -0.91 -10.64
CA LEU A 20 -0.74 -1.60 -11.43
C LEU A 20 0.69 -1.28 -10.94
N PHE A 21 0.94 -0.04 -10.58
CA PHE A 21 2.28 0.49 -10.31
C PHE A 21 2.47 0.94 -8.86
N GLY A 22 1.54 0.62 -7.96
CA GLY A 22 1.53 1.07 -6.56
C GLY A 22 2.71 0.57 -5.72
N ASN A 23 3.58 -0.28 -6.27
CA ASN A 23 4.88 -0.60 -5.67
C ASN A 23 5.83 0.63 -5.67
N ARG A 24 5.46 1.71 -6.37
CA ARG A 24 6.18 2.98 -6.36
C ARG A 24 5.51 3.94 -5.37
N MET A 25 6.19 4.29 -4.30
CA MET A 25 5.65 5.13 -3.21
C MET A 25 5.08 6.47 -3.66
N TRP A 26 5.62 7.07 -4.73
CA TRP A 26 5.09 8.33 -5.25
C TRP A 26 3.66 8.20 -5.81
N LEU A 27 3.34 7.04 -6.43
CA LEU A 27 1.99 6.74 -6.92
C LEU A 27 1.02 6.48 -5.76
N LEU A 28 1.48 5.80 -4.69
CA LEU A 28 0.70 5.65 -3.47
C LEU A 28 0.40 7.00 -2.82
N GLY A 29 1.41 7.87 -2.75
CA GLY A 29 1.23 9.23 -2.27
C GLY A 29 0.19 9.97 -3.11
N ALA A 30 0.33 9.96 -4.44
CA ALA A 30 -0.60 10.60 -5.34
C ALA A 30 -2.04 10.07 -5.18
N GLY A 31 -2.22 8.76 -5.10
CA GLY A 31 -3.52 8.14 -4.87
C GLY A 31 -4.14 8.51 -3.53
N ALA A 32 -3.36 8.48 -2.46
CA ALA A 32 -3.79 8.89 -1.13
C ALA A 32 -4.16 10.38 -1.09
N GLY A 33 -3.36 11.24 -1.71
CA GLY A 33 -3.63 12.68 -1.81
C GLY A 33 -4.92 12.98 -2.56
N ALA A 34 -5.16 12.29 -3.68
CA ALA A 34 -6.40 12.41 -4.44
C ALA A 34 -7.63 12.00 -3.62
N LEU A 35 -7.55 10.87 -2.90
CA LEU A 35 -8.65 10.38 -2.05
C LEU A 35 -8.92 11.32 -0.87
N LEU A 36 -7.87 11.81 -0.21
CA LEU A 36 -8.01 12.77 0.88
C LEU A 36 -8.64 14.07 0.40
N ALA A 37 -8.16 14.61 -0.71
CA ALA A 37 -8.75 15.83 -1.30
C ALA A 37 -10.21 15.62 -1.67
N PHE A 38 -10.53 14.50 -2.29
CA PHE A 38 -11.91 14.17 -2.65
C PHE A 38 -12.80 13.98 -1.42
N GLY A 39 -12.29 13.33 -0.36
CA GLY A 39 -12.99 13.17 0.91
C GLY A 39 -13.26 14.52 1.59
N LEU A 40 -12.26 15.40 1.63
CA LEU A 40 -12.40 16.75 2.19
C LEU A 40 -13.37 17.62 1.40
N LEU A 41 -13.31 17.55 0.05
CA LEU A 41 -14.26 18.26 -0.80
C LEU A 41 -15.71 17.80 -0.59
N GLY A 42 -15.91 16.53 -0.22
CA GLY A 42 -17.23 16.02 0.16
C GLY A 42 -17.83 16.68 1.41
N LEU A 43 -17.00 17.26 2.28
CA LEU A 43 -17.45 18.04 3.43
C LEU A 43 -17.88 19.47 3.04
N PHE A 44 -17.51 19.94 1.84
CA PHE A 44 -17.81 21.26 1.30
C PHE A 44 -18.52 21.15 -0.06
N PRO A 45 -19.84 20.88 -0.08
CA PRO A 45 -20.57 20.57 -1.33
C PRO A 45 -20.45 21.64 -2.42
N GLY A 46 -20.27 22.91 -2.03
CA GLY A 46 -20.08 24.02 -2.98
C GLY A 46 -18.73 24.03 -3.70
N MET A 47 -17.70 23.38 -3.15
CA MET A 47 -16.36 23.28 -3.74
C MET A 47 -16.14 21.97 -4.51
N ALA A 48 -16.97 20.95 -4.24
CA ALA A 48 -16.84 19.62 -4.84
C ALA A 48 -17.25 19.58 -6.32
N THR A 49 -18.06 20.54 -6.76
CA THR A 49 -18.62 20.60 -8.11
C THR A 49 -17.89 21.64 -8.93
N GLY A 50 -17.17 21.22 -9.98
CA GLY A 50 -16.58 22.12 -10.95
C GLY A 50 -15.06 21.96 -11.14
N THR A 51 -14.51 22.84 -11.96
CA THR A 51 -13.09 22.85 -12.34
C THR A 51 -12.18 23.05 -11.11
N LEU A 52 -12.64 23.80 -10.13
CA LEU A 52 -11.87 24.10 -8.90
C LEU A 52 -11.68 22.85 -8.03
N GLY A 53 -12.71 22.03 -7.86
CA GLY A 53 -12.62 20.75 -7.16
C GLY A 53 -11.64 19.80 -7.83
N LEU A 54 -11.68 19.74 -9.16
CA LEU A 54 -10.75 18.92 -9.95
C LEU A 54 -9.31 19.41 -9.81
N LEU A 55 -9.06 20.72 -9.82
CA LEU A 55 -7.72 21.29 -9.61
C LEU A 55 -7.19 20.98 -8.21
N ILE A 56 -8.04 21.03 -7.17
CA ILE A 56 -7.66 20.67 -5.80
C ILE A 56 -7.25 19.20 -5.73
N VAL A 57 -8.01 18.29 -6.35
CA VAL A 57 -7.69 16.85 -6.36
C VAL A 57 -6.38 16.59 -7.09
N ILE A 58 -6.16 17.19 -8.25
CA ILE A 58 -4.91 17.05 -9.02
C ILE A 58 -3.74 17.66 -8.23
N GLY A 59 -3.90 18.86 -7.68
CA GLY A 59 -2.88 19.52 -6.88
C GLY A 59 -2.47 18.69 -5.66
N ALA A 60 -3.44 18.12 -4.95
CA ALA A 60 -3.18 17.21 -3.84
C ALA A 60 -2.49 15.92 -4.29
N ALA A 61 -2.92 15.33 -5.42
CA ALA A 61 -2.26 14.15 -5.97
C ALA A 61 -0.78 14.41 -6.29
N ILE A 62 -0.47 15.54 -6.90
CA ILE A 62 0.90 15.95 -7.22
C ILE A 62 1.70 16.18 -5.92
N LEU A 63 1.18 16.97 -4.98
CA LEU A 63 1.84 17.29 -3.73
C LEU A 63 2.18 16.01 -2.95
N PHE A 64 1.20 15.14 -2.73
CA PHE A 64 1.40 13.89 -2.01
C PHE A 64 2.22 12.87 -2.80
N GLY A 65 2.19 12.93 -4.14
CA GLY A 65 3.08 12.17 -4.99
C GLY A 65 4.54 12.52 -4.77
N VAL A 66 4.87 13.82 -4.75
CA VAL A 66 6.22 14.32 -4.45
C VAL A 66 6.64 13.93 -3.02
N LEU A 67 5.76 14.13 -2.04
CA LEU A 67 6.01 13.68 -0.66
C LEU A 67 6.23 12.18 -0.58
N GLY A 68 5.49 11.37 -1.35
CA GLY A 68 5.68 9.91 -1.42
C GLY A 68 7.03 9.52 -2.03
N PHE A 69 7.55 10.28 -2.99
CA PHE A 69 8.87 10.05 -3.57
C PHE A 69 9.99 10.26 -2.54
N ILE A 70 9.91 11.35 -1.77
CA ILE A 70 10.87 11.68 -0.70
C ILE A 70 10.65 10.74 0.50
N GLY A 71 9.40 10.37 0.76
CA GLY A 71 8.98 9.62 1.96
C GLY A 71 9.45 8.18 2.03
N LYS A 72 9.91 7.56 0.93
CA LYS A 72 10.31 6.14 0.93
C LYS A 72 11.46 5.85 1.90
N ALA A 73 12.46 6.71 1.93
CA ALA A 73 13.59 6.57 2.84
C ALA A 73 13.16 6.87 4.29
N PHE A 74 12.37 7.94 4.48
CA PHE A 74 11.86 8.33 5.80
C PHE A 74 10.87 7.30 6.37
N ALA A 75 9.94 6.77 5.58
CA ALA A 75 8.99 5.75 6.03
C ALA A 75 9.69 4.50 6.54
N LYS A 76 10.78 4.08 5.90
CA LYS A 76 11.58 2.94 6.36
C LYS A 76 12.27 3.21 7.68
N ILE A 77 12.85 4.40 7.83
CA ILE A 77 13.51 4.81 9.07
C ILE A 77 12.48 4.92 10.21
N ILE A 78 11.33 5.55 9.94
CA ILE A 78 10.24 5.69 10.93
C ILE A 78 9.73 4.30 11.34
N ALA A 79 9.51 3.37 10.40
CA ALA A 79 9.08 2.01 10.72
C ALA A 79 10.11 1.28 11.60
N TRP A 80 11.40 1.48 11.36
CA TRP A 80 12.45 0.91 12.19
C TRP A 80 12.45 1.50 13.60
N ILE A 81 12.32 2.82 13.71
CA ILE A 81 12.25 3.50 15.01
C ILE A 81 11.03 3.03 15.81
N ILE A 82 9.85 3.00 15.17
CA ILE A 82 8.62 2.51 15.80
C ILE A 82 8.77 1.06 16.24
N GLY A 83 9.27 0.18 15.37
CA GLY A 83 9.52 -1.22 15.68
C GLY A 83 10.50 -1.37 16.85
N PHE A 84 11.55 -0.55 16.90
CA PHE A 84 12.54 -0.55 17.97
C PHE A 84 11.92 -0.14 19.32
N VAL A 85 11.18 0.97 19.34
CA VAL A 85 10.54 1.48 20.56
C VAL A 85 9.48 0.51 21.09
N ILE A 86 8.59 0.02 20.21
CA ILE A 86 7.55 -0.93 20.61
C ILE A 86 8.19 -2.25 21.04
N GLY A 87 9.11 -2.79 20.27
CA GLY A 87 9.77 -4.05 20.57
C GLY A 87 10.55 -4.01 21.88
N GLY A 88 11.30 -2.94 22.10
CA GLY A 88 12.05 -2.72 23.35
C GLY A 88 11.12 -2.55 24.55
N GLY A 89 10.08 -1.72 24.42
CA GLY A 89 9.13 -1.46 25.50
C GLY A 89 8.35 -2.71 25.91
N VAL A 90 7.82 -3.44 24.94
CA VAL A 90 7.09 -4.71 25.21
C VAL A 90 8.01 -5.75 25.82
N ALA A 91 9.23 -5.92 25.29
CA ALA A 91 10.19 -6.87 25.82
C ALA A 91 10.59 -6.51 27.25
N PHE A 92 10.85 -5.23 27.52
CA PHE A 92 11.21 -4.77 28.87
C PHE A 92 10.08 -5.02 29.87
N GLY A 93 8.82 -4.71 29.51
CA GLY A 93 7.66 -4.99 30.35
C GLY A 93 7.47 -6.50 30.59
N PHE A 94 7.71 -7.34 29.59
CA PHE A 94 7.64 -8.79 29.72
C PHE A 94 8.75 -9.34 30.64
N LEU A 95 9.97 -8.83 30.53
CA LEU A 95 11.10 -9.22 31.39
C LEU A 95 10.87 -8.84 32.85
N ASP A 96 10.28 -7.65 33.08
CA ASP A 96 9.90 -7.20 34.41
C ASP A 96 8.86 -8.13 35.08
N MET A 97 7.85 -8.56 34.28
CA MET A 97 6.87 -9.58 34.76
C MET A 97 7.52 -10.92 35.13
N LEU A 98 8.64 -11.28 34.49
CA LEU A 98 9.41 -12.49 34.81
C LEU A 98 10.38 -12.30 35.94
N GLY A 99 10.44 -11.12 36.57
CA GLY A 99 11.37 -10.79 37.64
C GLY A 99 12.83 -10.61 37.18
N ILE A 100 13.07 -10.51 35.87
CA ILE A 100 14.39 -10.27 35.29
C ILE A 100 14.62 -8.76 35.28
N SER A 101 15.53 -8.29 36.14
CA SER A 101 15.84 -6.87 36.28
C SER A 101 17.34 -6.59 36.08
N GLY A 102 17.72 -5.32 36.03
CA GLY A 102 19.12 -4.90 35.94
C GLY A 102 19.67 -4.96 34.50
N PHE A 103 20.99 -5.08 34.40
CA PHE A 103 21.74 -4.99 33.13
C PHE A 103 21.34 -6.07 32.12
N LEU A 104 21.01 -7.27 32.57
CA LEU A 104 20.58 -8.38 31.72
C LEU A 104 19.24 -8.06 31.03
N ALA A 105 18.28 -7.47 31.75
CA ALA A 105 17.01 -7.06 31.18
C ALA A 105 17.19 -6.03 30.05
N TRP A 106 18.10 -5.08 30.23
CA TRP A 106 18.42 -4.09 29.21
C TRP A 106 19.02 -4.72 27.95
N ILE A 107 19.94 -5.66 28.08
CA ILE A 107 20.53 -6.36 26.91
C ILE A 107 19.45 -7.13 26.17
N LEU A 108 18.63 -7.92 26.87
CA LEU A 108 17.58 -8.72 26.26
C LEU A 108 16.51 -7.84 25.58
N ALA A 109 16.12 -6.75 26.23
CA ALA A 109 15.18 -5.78 25.64
C ALA A 109 15.74 -5.12 24.38
N LEU A 110 17.04 -4.77 24.39
CA LEU A 110 17.71 -4.18 23.22
C LEU A 110 17.78 -5.17 22.05
N VAL A 111 18.11 -6.43 22.30
CA VAL A 111 18.12 -7.48 21.27
C VAL A 111 16.70 -7.66 20.69
N ALA A 112 15.69 -7.74 21.55
CA ALA A 112 14.29 -7.83 21.11
C ALA A 112 13.87 -6.59 20.30
N ALA A 113 14.26 -5.39 20.72
CA ALA A 113 14.00 -4.15 20.00
C ALA A 113 14.56 -4.18 18.57
N VAL A 114 15.81 -4.65 18.42
CA VAL A 114 16.45 -4.79 17.09
C VAL A 114 15.72 -5.82 16.24
N VAL A 115 15.38 -6.98 16.78
CA VAL A 115 14.64 -8.03 16.06
C VAL A 115 13.28 -7.52 15.59
N VAL A 116 12.53 -6.85 16.45
CA VAL A 116 11.22 -6.27 16.10
C VAL A 116 11.38 -5.16 15.07
N ALA A 117 12.39 -4.29 15.18
CA ALA A 117 12.67 -3.27 14.18
C ALA A 117 12.94 -3.86 12.78
N LEU A 118 13.71 -4.95 12.72
CA LEU A 118 13.97 -5.67 11.45
C LEU A 118 12.70 -6.27 10.86
N ILE A 119 11.84 -6.85 11.71
CA ILE A 119 10.53 -7.38 11.30
C ILE A 119 9.65 -6.27 10.76
N PHE A 120 9.54 -5.14 11.46
CA PHE A 120 8.76 -3.98 11.03
C PHE A 120 9.26 -3.40 9.70
N GLY A 121 10.58 -3.29 9.54
CA GLY A 121 11.17 -2.84 8.26
C GLY A 121 10.85 -3.77 7.08
N ARG A 122 10.72 -5.06 7.33
CA ARG A 122 10.33 -6.06 6.33
C ARG A 122 8.83 -6.05 6.07
N PHE A 123 8.03 -5.84 7.12
CA PHE A 123 6.57 -5.75 7.05
C PHE A 123 6.10 -4.51 6.29
N LEU A 124 6.89 -3.44 6.30
CA LEU A 124 6.57 -2.21 5.56
C LEU A 124 6.35 -2.47 4.07
N ASN A 125 7.17 -3.32 3.45
CA ASN A 125 7.00 -3.65 2.04
C ASN A 125 5.68 -4.39 1.77
N TRP A 126 5.26 -5.28 2.66
CA TRP A 126 3.97 -5.96 2.60
C TRP A 126 2.81 -5.02 2.82
N ALA A 127 2.92 -4.15 3.82
CA ALA A 127 1.91 -3.12 4.09
C ALA A 127 1.71 -2.22 2.87
N LEU A 128 2.80 -1.80 2.21
CA LEU A 128 2.72 -0.99 1.00
C LEU A 128 2.02 -1.70 -0.16
N ILE A 129 2.25 -3.00 -0.35
CA ILE A 129 1.56 -3.80 -1.37
C ILE A 129 0.07 -3.85 -1.08
N ILE A 130 -0.32 -4.12 0.17
CA ILE A 130 -1.72 -4.17 0.58
C ILE A 130 -2.38 -2.80 0.42
N PHE A 131 -1.71 -1.73 0.86
CA PHE A 131 -2.21 -0.36 0.70
C PHE A 131 -2.37 0.04 -0.76
N ALA A 132 -1.41 -0.30 -1.62
CA ALA A 132 -1.48 -0.02 -3.05
C ALA A 132 -2.68 -0.71 -3.70
N ALA A 133 -2.87 -1.99 -3.41
CA ALA A 133 -3.98 -2.77 -3.93
C ALA A 133 -5.33 -2.22 -3.43
N LEU A 134 -5.42 -1.88 -2.14
CA LEU A 134 -6.64 -1.35 -1.53
C LEU A 134 -6.98 0.04 -2.08
N LEU A 135 -6.02 0.97 -2.08
CA LEU A 135 -6.21 2.33 -2.58
C LEU A 135 -6.57 2.33 -4.06
N GLY A 136 -5.85 1.55 -4.87
CA GLY A 136 -6.15 1.44 -6.30
C GLY A 136 -7.55 0.90 -6.54
N SER A 137 -7.96 -0.15 -5.82
CA SER A 137 -9.30 -0.74 -5.92
C SER A 137 -10.39 0.25 -5.51
N MET A 138 -10.19 0.99 -4.43
CA MET A 138 -11.13 2.04 -3.99
C MET A 138 -11.27 3.15 -5.03
N LEU A 139 -10.16 3.61 -5.60
CA LEU A 139 -10.18 4.66 -6.64
C LEU A 139 -10.89 4.18 -7.91
N ILE A 140 -10.66 2.93 -8.33
CA ILE A 140 -11.33 2.33 -9.50
C ILE A 140 -12.84 2.29 -9.28
N VAL A 141 -13.29 1.71 -8.17
CA VAL A 141 -14.72 1.57 -7.88
C VAL A 141 -15.37 2.94 -7.68
N ARG A 142 -14.71 3.85 -6.96
CA ARG A 142 -15.22 5.21 -6.73
C ARG A 142 -15.30 5.99 -8.05
N GLY A 143 -14.27 5.91 -8.88
CA GLY A 143 -14.24 6.54 -10.19
C GLY A 143 -15.35 6.04 -11.10
N PHE A 144 -15.58 4.74 -11.12
CA PHE A 144 -16.68 4.12 -11.85
C PHE A 144 -18.05 4.61 -11.37
N LEU A 145 -18.31 4.60 -10.05
CA LEU A 145 -19.57 5.05 -9.48
C LEU A 145 -19.85 6.52 -9.84
N ILE A 146 -18.85 7.39 -9.74
CA ILE A 146 -18.99 8.81 -10.05
C ILE A 146 -19.25 9.02 -11.55
N ALA A 147 -18.55 8.27 -12.41
CA ALA A 147 -18.77 8.34 -13.87
C ALA A 147 -20.20 7.97 -14.24
N PHE A 148 -20.83 7.05 -13.52
CA PHE A 148 -22.23 6.65 -13.73
C PHE A 148 -23.22 7.39 -12.80
N SER A 149 -22.80 8.52 -12.22
CA SER A 149 -23.64 9.36 -11.33
C SER A 149 -24.24 8.63 -10.12
N GLN A 150 -23.61 7.55 -9.68
CA GLN A 150 -23.98 6.84 -8.46
C GLN A 150 -23.19 7.37 -7.28
N THR A 151 -23.88 7.80 -6.24
CA THR A 151 -23.25 8.43 -5.05
C THR A 151 -22.93 7.45 -3.94
N GLN A 152 -23.57 6.28 -3.92
CA GLN A 152 -23.40 5.30 -2.85
C GLN A 152 -22.71 4.03 -3.33
N ILE A 153 -21.78 3.53 -2.51
CA ILE A 153 -21.17 2.22 -2.72
C ILE A 153 -22.21 1.18 -2.30
N SER A 154 -22.74 0.47 -3.29
CA SER A 154 -23.61 -0.69 -3.04
C SER A 154 -22.81 -1.88 -2.49
N THR A 155 -23.50 -2.89 -1.97
CA THR A 155 -22.87 -4.16 -1.56
C THR A 155 -22.01 -4.75 -2.68
N ILE A 156 -22.46 -4.63 -3.93
CA ILE A 156 -21.70 -5.07 -5.12
C ILE A 156 -20.41 -4.28 -5.28
N GLY A 157 -20.43 -2.96 -5.06
CA GLY A 157 -19.25 -2.11 -5.10
C GLY A 157 -18.24 -2.48 -4.03
N THR A 158 -18.69 -2.79 -2.81
CA THR A 158 -17.82 -3.27 -1.72
C THR A 158 -17.18 -4.61 -2.08
N LEU A 159 -17.95 -5.55 -2.64
CA LEU A 159 -17.45 -6.84 -3.10
C LEU A 159 -16.41 -6.66 -4.21
N ALA A 160 -16.64 -5.75 -5.14
CA ALA A 160 -15.68 -5.43 -6.20
C ALA A 160 -14.37 -4.87 -5.63
N VAL A 161 -14.40 -4.01 -4.61
CA VAL A 161 -13.19 -3.52 -3.92
C VAL A 161 -12.42 -4.69 -3.32
N VAL A 162 -13.08 -5.61 -2.62
CA VAL A 162 -12.43 -6.77 -1.98
C VAL A 162 -11.76 -7.66 -3.02
N VAL A 163 -12.47 -8.01 -4.09
CA VAL A 163 -11.95 -8.86 -5.17
C VAL A 163 -10.76 -8.18 -5.87
N LEU A 164 -10.90 -6.91 -6.26
CA LEU A 164 -9.82 -6.16 -6.90
C LEU A 164 -8.60 -6.03 -5.96
N THR A 165 -8.82 -5.85 -4.67
CA THR A 165 -7.74 -5.79 -3.68
C THR A 165 -7.00 -7.13 -3.60
N ALA A 166 -7.71 -8.24 -3.52
CA ALA A 166 -7.11 -9.58 -3.49
C ALA A 166 -6.29 -9.87 -4.76
N VAL A 167 -6.84 -9.55 -5.93
CA VAL A 167 -6.13 -9.69 -7.22
C VAL A 167 -4.90 -8.78 -7.28
N GLY A 168 -5.00 -7.53 -6.79
CA GLY A 168 -3.89 -6.59 -6.73
C GLY A 168 -2.75 -7.06 -5.83
N ILE A 169 -3.08 -7.59 -4.63
CA ILE A 169 -2.09 -8.18 -3.73
C ILE A 169 -1.37 -9.34 -4.41
N PHE A 170 -2.11 -10.24 -5.04
CA PHE A 170 -1.54 -11.39 -5.75
C PHE A 170 -0.63 -10.96 -6.91
N TYR A 171 -1.05 -9.96 -7.69
CA TYR A 171 -0.27 -9.38 -8.79
C TYR A 171 1.06 -8.80 -8.30
N HIS A 172 1.04 -7.95 -7.28
CA HIS A 172 2.24 -7.36 -6.70
C HIS A 172 3.14 -8.40 -6.04
N TYR A 173 2.56 -9.42 -5.40
CA TYR A 173 3.33 -10.53 -4.83
C TYR A 173 4.12 -11.29 -5.90
N ARG A 174 3.50 -11.62 -7.03
CA ARG A 174 4.18 -12.28 -8.16
C ARG A 174 5.28 -11.41 -8.76
N GLN A 175 5.03 -10.12 -8.88
CA GLN A 175 5.99 -9.18 -9.44
C GLN A 175 7.25 -9.04 -8.56
N ASN A 176 7.09 -9.11 -7.24
CA ASN A 176 8.20 -9.05 -6.29
C ASN A 176 8.93 -10.39 -6.07
N ASN A 177 8.32 -11.51 -6.51
CA ASN A 177 8.89 -12.86 -6.41
C ASN A 177 8.94 -13.54 -7.78
N PRO A 178 9.85 -13.11 -8.68
CA PRO A 178 9.93 -13.68 -10.04
C PRO A 178 10.29 -15.18 -10.05
N LYS A 179 10.95 -15.69 -9.00
CA LYS A 179 11.25 -17.13 -8.84
C LYS A 179 10.00 -18.00 -8.65
N ALA A 180 8.91 -17.45 -8.10
CA ALA A 180 7.64 -18.16 -7.95
C ALA A 180 6.84 -18.26 -9.25
N ALA A 181 7.20 -17.47 -10.26
CA ALA A 181 6.55 -17.43 -11.56
C ALA A 181 7.31 -18.22 -12.64
N ALA A 182 8.51 -18.71 -12.35
CA ALA A 182 9.28 -19.52 -13.30
C ALA A 182 8.63 -20.91 -13.40
N PRO A 183 8.39 -21.42 -14.64
CA PRO A 183 8.01 -22.81 -14.82
C PRO A 183 9.05 -23.74 -14.18
N PRO A 184 8.64 -24.94 -13.69
CA PRO A 184 9.61 -25.92 -13.22
C PRO A 184 10.69 -26.12 -14.28
N ALA A 185 11.95 -26.07 -13.86
CA ALA A 185 13.08 -26.29 -14.76
C ALA A 185 12.84 -27.61 -15.51
N ALA A 186 12.98 -27.57 -16.85
CA ALA A 186 12.89 -28.79 -17.64
C ALA A 186 13.88 -29.82 -17.08
N PRO A 187 13.49 -31.11 -16.99
CA PRO A 187 14.40 -32.14 -16.51
C PRO A 187 15.68 -32.13 -17.37
N PRO A 188 16.83 -32.33 -16.74
CA PRO A 188 18.12 -32.35 -17.48
C PRO A 188 18.01 -33.37 -18.59
N PRO A 189 18.59 -33.07 -19.77
CA PRO A 189 18.61 -34.01 -20.89
C PRO A 189 19.23 -35.34 -20.44
N ALA A 190 18.52 -36.42 -20.78
CA ALA A 190 18.94 -37.77 -20.42
C ALA A 190 20.41 -37.98 -20.86
N THR A 191 21.26 -38.36 -19.93
CA THR A 191 22.67 -38.72 -20.22
C THR A 191 22.69 -39.81 -21.28
N PRO A 192 23.40 -39.63 -22.41
CA PRO A 192 23.48 -40.66 -23.43
C PRO A 192 24.02 -41.95 -22.82
N ALA A 193 23.32 -43.06 -23.11
CA ALA A 193 23.72 -44.36 -22.62
C ALA A 193 25.17 -44.69 -23.10
N PRO A 194 26.00 -45.29 -22.24
CA PRO A 194 27.32 -45.69 -22.63
C PRO A 194 27.25 -46.64 -23.82
N LYS A 195 28.00 -46.32 -24.91
CA LYS A 195 28.10 -47.22 -26.07
C LYS A 195 28.92 -48.41 -25.61
N SER A 196 28.27 -49.56 -25.60
CA SER A 196 28.86 -50.90 -25.40
C SER A 196 29.69 -51.30 -26.62
#